data_71eb785a7adc35c958f6ad7ab8f026ae
#
_entry.id   71eb785a7adc35c958f6ad7ab8f026ae
#
_cell.length_a   1.000
_cell.length_b   1.000
_cell.length_c   1.000
_cell.angle_alpha   90.00
_cell.angle_beta   90.00
_cell.angle_gamma   90.00
#
_symmetry.space_group_name_H-M   'P 1'
#
loop_
_entity.id
_entity.type
_entity.pdbx_description
1 polymer ?
#
loop_
_entity_poly.entity_id
_entity_poly.type
_entity_poly.pdbx_seq_one_letter_code
_entity_poly.pdbx_strand_id
1 'polypeptide(L)'
;MSDDGACGHLTGMALRSVPLPTTAGRSAELAAMLGRVVVYCYPRTSRPGEPSPTAWDEIPGARGCTPQSCAFRDHHAELQALGATVFGLSTQTTEYQREAVERLLLPFELLSDADLKLASALRLPTFEIDGMTLIRRLTLVISDGRIEHVFYPVPAPAQNAEDVIAWLRAAAA
;
A
#
# COMPACT_ATOMS: atom_id res chain seq x y z
N MET A 1 1.77 -4.63 18.31
CA MET A 1 0.45 -4.52 17.63
C MET A 1 0.03 -5.93 17.26
N SER A 2 -1.14 -6.38 17.73
CA SER A 2 -1.66 -7.72 17.44
C SER A 2 -2.60 -7.69 16.24
N ASP A 3 -2.68 -8.80 15.52
CA ASP A 3 -3.65 -8.97 14.44
C ASP A 3 -5.06 -9.05 15.04
N ASP A 4 -5.94 -8.19 14.58
CA ASP A 4 -7.35 -8.12 15.00
C ASP A 4 -8.29 -8.91 14.07
N GLY A 5 -7.74 -9.63 13.08
CA GLY A 5 -8.49 -10.42 12.12
C GLY A 5 -9.12 -9.63 10.97
N ALA A 6 -8.90 -8.32 10.91
CA ALA A 6 -9.55 -7.45 9.91
C ALA A 6 -9.19 -7.80 8.46
N CYS A 7 -8.08 -8.49 8.22
CA CYS A 7 -7.63 -8.91 6.89
C CYS A 7 -7.77 -10.41 6.64
N GLY A 8 -8.38 -11.17 7.54
CA GLY A 8 -8.45 -12.63 7.45
C GLY A 8 -9.20 -13.16 6.22
N HIS A 9 -10.07 -12.36 5.61
CA HIS A 9 -10.83 -12.72 4.40
C HIS A 9 -10.07 -12.48 3.10
N LEU A 10 -8.91 -11.82 3.13
CA LEU A 10 -8.24 -11.34 1.91
C LEU A 10 -7.44 -12.41 1.19
N THR A 11 -6.69 -13.24 1.90
CA THR A 11 -5.85 -14.27 1.28
C THR A 11 -6.70 -15.25 0.46
N GLY A 12 -6.35 -15.42 -0.81
CA GLY A 12 -7.08 -16.25 -1.77
C GLY A 12 -8.19 -15.53 -2.51
N MET A 13 -8.49 -14.27 -2.17
CA MET A 13 -9.53 -13.50 -2.84
C MET A 13 -9.13 -13.14 -4.26
N ALA A 14 -10.01 -13.41 -5.24
CA ALA A 14 -9.87 -12.88 -6.59
C ALA A 14 -10.27 -11.41 -6.59
N LEU A 15 -9.43 -10.57 -7.21
CA LEU A 15 -9.70 -9.15 -7.29
C LEU A 15 -10.81 -8.85 -8.29
N ARG A 16 -11.63 -7.85 -7.98
CA ARG A 16 -12.58 -7.26 -8.91
C ARG A 16 -11.91 -6.19 -9.74
N SER A 17 -12.47 -5.93 -10.93
CA SER A 17 -12.04 -4.84 -11.79
C SER A 17 -12.37 -3.50 -11.13
N VAL A 18 -11.34 -2.83 -10.64
CA VAL A 18 -11.43 -1.48 -10.06
C VAL A 18 -10.30 -0.65 -10.63
N PRO A 19 -10.53 0.10 -11.73
CA PRO A 19 -9.52 1.00 -12.27
C PRO A 19 -9.20 2.12 -11.29
N LEU A 20 -7.91 2.35 -11.05
CA LEU A 20 -7.42 3.40 -10.15
C LEU A 20 -6.48 4.35 -10.89
N PRO A 21 -6.60 5.68 -10.69
CA PRO A 21 -5.64 6.61 -11.27
C PRO A 21 -4.28 6.46 -10.63
N THR A 22 -3.23 6.60 -11.44
CA THR A 22 -1.84 6.51 -10.98
C THR A 22 -1.15 7.87 -11.05
N THR A 23 -0.07 8.00 -10.31
CA THR A 23 0.78 9.20 -10.33
C THR A 23 1.49 9.43 -11.66
N ALA A 24 1.54 8.42 -12.53
CA ALA A 24 2.08 8.53 -13.89
C ALA A 24 1.04 9.01 -14.93
N GLY A 25 -0.17 9.37 -14.50
CA GLY A 25 -1.20 9.88 -15.39
C GLY A 25 -1.94 8.81 -16.19
N ARG A 26 -1.90 7.57 -15.75
CA ARG A 26 -2.61 6.45 -16.37
C ARG A 26 -3.61 5.82 -15.39
N SER A 27 -4.36 4.85 -15.85
CA SER A 27 -5.23 4.03 -15.02
C SER A 27 -4.59 2.64 -14.85
N ALA A 28 -4.59 2.14 -13.63
CA ALA A 28 -4.11 0.78 -13.32
C ALA A 28 -5.27 -0.06 -12.80
N GLU A 29 -5.30 -1.30 -13.23
CA GLU A 29 -6.30 -2.28 -12.82
C GLU A 29 -5.59 -3.52 -12.28
N LEU A 30 -5.52 -3.64 -10.96
CA LEU A 30 -4.77 -4.71 -10.30
C LEU A 30 -5.30 -6.11 -10.67
N ALA A 31 -6.61 -6.24 -10.90
CA ALA A 31 -7.22 -7.50 -11.27
C ALA A 31 -6.73 -8.06 -12.63
N ALA A 32 -6.29 -7.18 -13.52
CA ALA A 32 -5.85 -7.53 -14.87
C ALA A 32 -4.32 -7.69 -14.99
N MET A 33 -3.57 -7.37 -13.95
CA MET A 33 -2.11 -7.46 -13.98
C MET A 33 -1.65 -8.90 -13.85
N LEU A 34 -0.72 -9.29 -14.72
CA LEU A 34 -0.08 -10.60 -14.70
C LEU A 34 1.17 -10.58 -13.82
N GLY A 35 1.53 -11.76 -13.31
CA GLY A 35 2.67 -11.91 -12.43
C GLY A 35 2.39 -11.42 -11.01
N ARG A 36 3.46 -11.22 -10.25
CA ARG A 36 3.35 -10.75 -8.87
C ARG A 36 3.33 -9.23 -8.80
N VAL A 37 2.40 -8.72 -8.03
CA VAL A 37 2.25 -7.29 -7.74
C VAL A 37 2.21 -7.11 -6.22
N VAL A 38 3.08 -6.26 -5.72
CA VAL A 38 3.12 -5.86 -4.30
C VAL A 38 2.47 -4.50 -4.18
N VAL A 39 1.43 -4.41 -3.36
CA VAL A 39 0.73 -3.15 -3.07
C VAL A 39 0.80 -2.86 -1.59
N TYR A 40 1.61 -1.88 -1.20
CA TYR A 40 1.60 -1.43 0.18
C TYR A 40 0.54 -0.34 0.36
N CYS A 41 -0.46 -0.64 1.17
CA CYS A 41 -1.51 0.31 1.54
C CYS A 41 -1.07 1.05 2.78
N TYR A 42 -1.16 2.37 2.75
CA TYR A 42 -0.75 3.23 3.85
C TYR A 42 -1.81 4.30 4.11
N PRO A 43 -1.95 4.79 5.36
CA PRO A 43 -2.97 5.78 5.69
C PRO A 43 -2.80 7.08 4.91
N ARG A 44 -1.67 7.77 5.09
CA ARG A 44 -1.37 9.00 4.37
C ARG A 44 0.07 9.44 4.58
N THR A 45 0.62 10.15 3.60
CA THR A 45 1.81 10.97 3.77
C THR A 45 1.40 12.43 4.05
N SER A 46 2.28 13.20 4.67
CA SER A 46 2.10 14.64 4.85
C SER A 46 3.17 15.39 4.07
N ARG A 47 2.81 16.56 3.55
CA ARG A 47 3.77 17.47 2.94
C ARG A 47 4.63 18.12 4.03
N PRO A 48 5.89 18.48 3.72
CA PRO A 48 6.72 19.21 4.68
C PRO A 48 6.00 20.48 5.17
N GLY A 49 6.01 20.71 6.48
CA GLY A 49 5.37 21.85 7.10
C GLY A 49 3.86 21.73 7.34
N GLU A 50 3.21 20.70 6.84
CA GLU A 50 1.82 20.42 7.17
C GLU A 50 1.73 19.67 8.49
N PRO A 51 0.80 20.07 9.40
CA PRO A 51 0.60 19.35 10.65
C PRO A 51 -0.03 17.98 10.39
N SER A 52 0.36 17.02 11.22
CA SER A 52 -0.33 15.72 11.24
C SER A 52 -1.76 15.87 11.77
N PRO A 53 -2.67 14.95 11.38
CA PRO A 53 -4.02 14.94 11.96
C PRO A 53 -4.01 14.85 13.46
N THR A 54 -5.10 15.31 14.08
CA THR A 54 -5.27 15.29 15.54
C THR A 54 -5.05 13.89 16.10
N ALA A 55 -4.24 13.79 17.17
CA ALA A 55 -3.92 12.53 17.84
C ALA A 55 -3.32 11.45 16.91
N TRP A 56 -2.66 11.85 15.82
CA TRP A 56 -2.08 10.94 14.84
C TRP A 56 -1.16 9.89 15.47
N ASP A 57 -0.34 10.31 16.41
CA ASP A 57 0.63 9.44 17.07
C ASP A 57 -0.02 8.42 18.04
N GLU A 58 -1.27 8.65 18.43
CA GLU A 58 -2.02 7.75 19.29
C GLU A 58 -2.76 6.66 18.53
N ILE A 59 -2.89 6.80 17.20
CA ILE A 59 -3.57 5.82 16.35
C ILE A 59 -2.61 4.68 16.03
N PRO A 60 -2.92 3.44 16.45
CA PRO A 60 -2.06 2.30 16.17
C PRO A 60 -1.82 2.11 14.67
N GLY A 61 -0.55 2.10 14.26
CA GLY A 61 -0.15 1.88 12.88
C GLY A 61 -0.27 3.09 11.94
N ALA A 62 -0.65 4.28 12.45
CA ALA A 62 -0.79 5.46 11.61
C ALA A 62 0.57 6.03 11.16
N ARG A 63 1.57 6.05 12.06
CA ARG A 63 2.91 6.57 11.75
C ARG A 63 3.69 5.64 10.83
N GLY A 64 4.60 6.20 10.03
CA GLY A 64 5.58 5.44 9.28
C GLY A 64 5.33 5.33 7.78
N CYS A 65 4.43 6.13 7.20
CA CYS A 65 4.17 6.08 5.76
C CYS A 65 5.39 6.50 4.93
N THR A 66 6.09 7.57 5.32
CA THR A 66 7.31 8.00 4.65
C THR A 66 8.45 6.97 4.79
N PRO A 67 8.80 6.47 5.99
CA PRO A 67 9.78 5.39 6.12
C PRO A 67 9.41 4.13 5.33
N GLN A 68 8.15 3.75 5.27
CA GLN A 68 7.70 2.60 4.48
C GLN A 68 7.93 2.83 2.99
N SER A 69 7.52 3.96 2.45
CA SER A 69 7.72 4.31 1.04
C SER A 69 9.21 4.36 0.68
N CYS A 70 10.03 4.94 1.54
CA CYS A 70 11.49 4.97 1.35
C CYS A 70 12.11 3.58 1.38
N ALA A 71 11.62 2.68 2.23
CA ALA A 71 12.10 1.30 2.26
C ALA A 71 11.78 0.55 0.96
N PHE A 72 10.57 0.69 0.44
CA PHE A 72 10.21 0.12 -0.86
C PHE A 72 11.00 0.74 -2.01
N ARG A 73 11.27 2.04 -1.96
CA ARG A 73 12.17 2.71 -2.92
C ARG A 73 13.56 2.08 -2.89
N ASP A 74 14.15 1.97 -1.72
CA ASP A 74 15.52 1.52 -1.56
C ASP A 74 15.69 0.03 -1.93
N HIS A 75 14.64 -0.77 -1.79
CA HIS A 75 14.61 -2.19 -2.13
C HIS A 75 13.93 -2.48 -3.47
N HIS A 76 13.60 -1.46 -4.27
CA HIS A 76 12.84 -1.64 -5.50
C HIS A 76 13.55 -2.55 -6.52
N ALA A 77 14.86 -2.39 -6.70
CA ALA A 77 15.63 -3.22 -7.61
C ALA A 77 15.60 -4.70 -7.21
N GLU A 78 15.68 -5.00 -5.90
CA GLU A 78 15.57 -6.37 -5.40
C GLU A 78 14.17 -6.95 -5.66
N LEU A 79 13.12 -6.16 -5.43
CA LEU A 79 11.74 -6.58 -5.69
C LEU A 79 11.52 -6.86 -7.17
N GLN A 80 12.03 -6.02 -8.06
CA GLN A 80 11.97 -6.25 -9.50
C GLN A 80 12.73 -7.51 -9.92
N ALA A 81 13.90 -7.75 -9.33
CA ALA A 81 14.68 -8.95 -9.58
C ALA A 81 13.95 -10.23 -9.16
N LEU A 82 13.04 -10.15 -8.19
CA LEU A 82 12.16 -11.23 -7.77
C LEU A 82 10.85 -11.32 -8.59
N GLY A 83 10.74 -10.52 -9.66
CA GLY A 83 9.58 -10.50 -10.55
C GLY A 83 8.38 -9.72 -10.04
N ALA A 84 8.54 -8.91 -9.00
CA ALA A 84 7.45 -8.14 -8.42
C ALA A 84 7.37 -6.72 -9.00
N THR A 85 6.17 -6.28 -9.35
CA THR A 85 5.83 -4.89 -9.61
C THR A 85 5.33 -4.27 -8.32
N VAL A 86 5.75 -3.04 -7.99
CA VAL A 86 5.42 -2.38 -6.73
C VAL A 86 4.53 -1.17 -6.96
N PHE A 87 3.49 -1.05 -6.15
CA PHE A 87 2.66 0.16 -6.04
C PHE A 87 2.46 0.50 -4.57
N GLY A 88 2.40 1.80 -4.27
CA GLY A 88 1.80 2.27 -3.04
C GLY A 88 0.34 2.64 -3.29
N LEU A 89 -0.50 2.58 -2.27
CA LEU A 89 -1.93 2.89 -2.38
C LEU A 89 -2.42 3.59 -1.13
N SER A 90 -3.15 4.68 -1.31
CA SER A 90 -3.82 5.41 -0.24
C SER A 90 -5.11 6.03 -0.74
N THR A 91 -5.91 6.59 0.18
CA THR A 91 -7.12 7.33 -0.18
C THR A 91 -6.85 8.81 -0.49
N GLN A 92 -5.59 9.22 -0.54
CA GLN A 92 -5.21 10.58 -0.96
C GLN A 92 -5.44 10.77 -2.46
N THR A 93 -5.63 12.01 -2.87
CA THR A 93 -5.77 12.33 -4.30
C THR A 93 -4.48 12.08 -5.06
N THR A 94 -4.59 11.82 -6.37
CA THR A 94 -3.43 11.63 -7.24
C THR A 94 -2.49 12.84 -7.21
N GLU A 95 -3.04 14.05 -7.17
CA GLU A 95 -2.24 15.28 -7.07
C GLU A 95 -1.40 15.29 -5.79
N TYR A 96 -2.00 14.95 -4.66
CA TYR A 96 -1.29 14.89 -3.39
C TYR A 96 -0.20 13.81 -3.40
N GLN A 97 -0.50 12.67 -4.02
CA GLN A 97 0.47 11.56 -4.14
C GLN A 97 1.65 11.90 -5.06
N ARG A 98 1.44 12.70 -6.12
CA ARG A 98 2.53 13.14 -7.01
C ARG A 98 3.60 13.92 -6.26
N GLU A 99 3.20 14.78 -5.33
CA GLU A 99 4.15 15.50 -4.48
C GLU A 99 5.05 14.51 -3.71
N ALA A 100 4.49 13.47 -3.12
CA ALA A 100 5.26 12.46 -2.41
C ALA A 100 6.21 11.68 -3.34
N VAL A 101 5.76 11.31 -4.55
CA VAL A 101 6.61 10.64 -5.54
C VAL A 101 7.83 11.50 -5.89
N GLU A 102 7.61 12.78 -6.15
CA GLU A 102 8.69 13.72 -6.50
C GLU A 102 9.64 13.96 -5.34
N ARG A 103 9.11 14.25 -4.17
CA ARG A 103 9.90 14.56 -2.97
C ARG A 103 10.72 13.37 -2.50
N LEU A 104 10.14 12.17 -2.53
CA LEU A 104 10.77 10.94 -2.05
C LEU A 104 11.52 10.19 -3.15
N LEU A 105 11.48 10.66 -4.40
CA LEU A 105 12.11 10.01 -5.56
C LEU A 105 11.66 8.55 -5.70
N LEU A 106 10.36 8.29 -5.63
CA LEU A 106 9.83 6.94 -5.75
C LEU A 106 9.94 6.44 -7.19
N PRO A 107 10.56 5.28 -7.44
CA PRO A 107 10.72 4.73 -8.79
C PRO A 107 9.49 3.94 -9.27
N PHE A 108 8.42 3.95 -8.51
CA PHE A 108 7.16 3.26 -8.82
C PHE A 108 5.99 4.22 -8.66
N GLU A 109 4.83 3.81 -9.14
CA GLU A 109 3.62 4.62 -9.10
C GLU A 109 2.85 4.43 -7.79
N LEU A 110 2.16 5.48 -7.36
CA LEU A 110 1.15 5.41 -6.32
C LEU A 110 -0.24 5.37 -6.97
N LEU A 111 -1.14 4.60 -6.36
CA LEU A 111 -2.53 4.46 -6.76
C LEU A 111 -3.42 5.24 -5.81
N SER A 112 -4.39 5.97 -6.34
CA SER A 112 -5.34 6.72 -5.54
C SER A 112 -6.68 5.99 -5.46
N ASP A 113 -7.05 5.60 -4.25
CA ASP A 113 -8.38 5.09 -3.93
C ASP A 113 -9.21 6.18 -3.21
N ALA A 114 -9.14 7.42 -3.69
CA ALA A 114 -9.84 8.56 -3.09
C ALA A 114 -11.36 8.34 -3.01
N ASP A 115 -11.92 7.58 -3.94
CA ASP A 115 -13.35 7.25 -3.96
C ASP A 115 -13.70 5.98 -3.16
N LEU A 116 -12.74 5.37 -2.47
CA LEU A 116 -12.93 4.17 -1.64
C LEU A 116 -13.47 2.94 -2.40
N LYS A 117 -13.29 2.89 -3.71
CA LYS A 117 -13.84 1.81 -4.53
C LYS A 117 -13.13 0.49 -4.29
N LEU A 118 -11.79 0.51 -4.22
CA LEU A 118 -11.02 -0.70 -3.94
C LEU A 118 -11.18 -1.11 -2.47
N ALA A 119 -11.08 -0.16 -1.55
CA ALA A 119 -11.29 -0.43 -0.14
C ALA A 119 -12.64 -1.08 0.12
N SER A 120 -13.70 -0.61 -0.51
CA SER A 120 -15.03 -1.20 -0.40
C SER A 120 -15.12 -2.58 -1.05
N ALA A 121 -14.57 -2.74 -2.26
CA ALA A 121 -14.62 -4.01 -3.00
C ALA A 121 -13.89 -5.13 -2.25
N LEU A 122 -12.76 -4.83 -1.61
CA LEU A 122 -11.96 -5.80 -0.85
C LEU A 122 -12.29 -5.81 0.64
N ARG A 123 -13.15 -4.93 1.12
CA ARG A 123 -13.43 -4.74 2.54
C ARG A 123 -12.16 -4.54 3.35
N LEU A 124 -11.30 -3.63 2.87
CA LEU A 124 -10.05 -3.28 3.57
C LEU A 124 -10.38 -2.57 4.88
N PRO A 125 -9.58 -2.79 5.95
CA PRO A 125 -9.79 -2.08 7.20
C PRO A 125 -9.49 -0.59 7.04
N THR A 126 -10.39 0.24 7.51
CA THR A 126 -10.29 1.70 7.45
C THR A 126 -10.47 2.31 8.83
N PHE A 127 -10.11 3.57 8.96
CA PHE A 127 -10.42 4.38 10.13
C PHE A 127 -10.69 5.82 9.70
N GLU A 128 -11.40 6.56 10.54
CA GLU A 128 -11.73 7.95 10.26
C GLU A 128 -10.96 8.88 11.20
N ILE A 129 -10.45 9.97 10.64
CA ILE A 129 -9.78 11.03 11.37
C ILE A 129 -9.93 12.35 10.62
N ASP A 130 -10.30 13.41 11.33
CA ASP A 130 -10.46 14.77 10.78
C ASP A 130 -11.30 14.80 9.47
N GLY A 131 -12.37 14.00 9.43
CA GLY A 131 -13.27 13.90 8.28
C GLY A 131 -12.72 13.08 7.10
N MET A 132 -11.55 12.46 7.24
CA MET A 132 -10.95 11.60 6.23
C MET A 132 -11.19 10.13 6.55
N THR A 133 -11.48 9.32 5.52
CA THR A 133 -11.45 7.86 5.65
C THR A 133 -10.12 7.36 5.10
N LEU A 134 -9.32 6.74 5.97
CA LEU A 134 -7.98 6.26 5.65
C LEU A 134 -7.92 4.74 5.75
N ILE A 135 -7.09 4.13 4.90
CA ILE A 135 -6.86 2.68 4.93
C ILE A 135 -5.83 2.38 6.01
N ARG A 136 -6.09 1.38 6.85
CA ARG A 136 -5.09 0.88 7.79
C ARG A 136 -3.91 0.28 7.02
N ARG A 137 -2.72 0.38 7.59
CA ARG A 137 -1.51 -0.12 6.95
C ARG A 137 -1.56 -1.62 6.78
N LEU A 138 -1.45 -2.07 5.55
CA LEU A 138 -1.31 -3.47 5.17
C LEU A 138 -0.58 -3.56 3.84
N THR A 139 0.01 -4.71 3.55
CA THR A 139 0.63 -4.94 2.24
C THR A 139 0.08 -6.21 1.63
N LEU A 140 -0.33 -6.12 0.37
CA LEU A 140 -0.86 -7.23 -0.41
C LEU A 140 0.22 -7.75 -1.35
N VAL A 141 0.35 -9.05 -1.44
CA VAL A 141 1.04 -9.72 -2.55
C VAL A 141 -0.03 -10.36 -3.42
N ILE A 142 -0.09 -9.91 -4.66
CA ILE A 142 -1.10 -10.33 -5.64
C ILE A 142 -0.39 -11.13 -6.72
N SER A 143 -0.97 -12.24 -7.14
CA SER A 143 -0.47 -13.07 -8.23
C SER A 143 -1.59 -13.31 -9.23
N ASP A 144 -1.41 -12.83 -10.46
CA ASP A 144 -2.37 -12.98 -11.55
C ASP A 144 -3.82 -12.62 -11.14
N GLY A 145 -3.97 -11.47 -10.48
CA GLY A 145 -5.27 -10.93 -10.05
C GLY A 145 -5.87 -11.58 -8.81
N ARG A 146 -5.12 -12.39 -8.07
CA ARG A 146 -5.56 -13.01 -6.82
C ARG A 146 -4.62 -12.68 -5.68
N ILE A 147 -5.15 -12.37 -4.50
CA ILE A 147 -4.36 -12.10 -3.31
C ILE A 147 -3.71 -13.40 -2.83
N GLU A 148 -2.39 -13.45 -2.89
CA GLU A 148 -1.58 -14.60 -2.50
C GLU A 148 -1.18 -14.54 -1.01
N HIS A 149 -0.87 -13.33 -0.52
CA HIS A 149 -0.46 -13.12 0.87
C HIS A 149 -0.80 -11.70 1.33
N VAL A 150 -0.95 -11.53 2.63
CA VAL A 150 -1.24 -10.25 3.27
C VAL A 150 -0.31 -10.05 4.47
N PHE A 151 0.33 -8.90 4.53
CA PHE A 151 1.07 -8.43 5.72
C PHE A 151 0.15 -7.49 6.50
N TYR A 152 -0.37 -7.96 7.62
CA TYR A 152 -1.21 -7.19 8.52
C TYR A 152 -1.23 -7.81 9.92
N PRO A 153 -1.02 -7.03 10.99
CA PRO A 153 -0.58 -5.64 10.95
C PRO A 153 0.85 -5.47 10.44
N VAL A 154 1.27 -4.22 10.22
CA VAL A 154 2.64 -3.87 9.86
C VAL A 154 3.24 -3.06 11.02
N PRO A 155 3.81 -3.72 12.05
CA PRO A 155 4.28 -3.03 13.25
C PRO A 155 5.54 -2.19 13.02
N ALA A 156 6.34 -2.54 12.02
CA ALA A 156 7.57 -1.85 11.65
C ALA A 156 7.53 -1.45 10.17
N PRO A 157 6.90 -0.31 9.83
CA PRO A 157 6.75 0.10 8.44
C PRO A 157 8.06 0.19 7.65
N ALA A 158 9.13 0.65 8.27
CA ALA A 158 10.45 0.73 7.63
C ALA A 158 11.05 -0.65 7.31
N GLN A 159 10.60 -1.72 7.96
CA GLN A 159 11.05 -3.09 7.76
C GLN A 159 10.19 -3.86 6.74
N ASN A 160 9.04 -3.32 6.37
CA ASN A 160 8.03 -4.05 5.58
C ASN A 160 8.55 -4.51 4.22
N ALA A 161 9.34 -3.70 3.52
CA ALA A 161 9.93 -4.08 2.23
C ALA A 161 10.84 -5.31 2.35
N GLU A 162 11.65 -5.37 3.40
CA GLU A 162 12.52 -6.54 3.65
C GLU A 162 11.71 -7.78 4.00
N ASP A 163 10.63 -7.62 4.77
CA ASP A 163 9.72 -8.72 5.10
C ASP A 163 9.05 -9.29 3.84
N VAL A 164 8.65 -8.42 2.93
CA VAL A 164 8.08 -8.82 1.63
C VAL A 164 9.12 -9.57 0.78
N ILE A 165 10.36 -9.08 0.72
CA ILE A 165 11.45 -9.73 0.00
C ILE A 165 11.71 -11.13 0.57
N ALA A 166 11.78 -11.26 1.88
CA ALA A 166 11.98 -12.56 2.54
C ALA A 166 10.86 -13.54 2.18
N TRP A 167 9.62 -13.06 2.18
CA TRP A 167 8.47 -13.90 1.79
C TRP A 167 8.54 -14.31 0.32
N LEU A 168 8.85 -13.39 -0.59
CA LEU A 168 8.98 -13.68 -2.03
C LEU A 168 10.08 -14.70 -2.31
N ARG A 169 11.21 -14.60 -1.63
CA ARG A 169 12.31 -15.57 -1.74
C ARG A 169 11.89 -16.95 -1.24
N ALA A 170 11.19 -17.03 -0.14
CA ALA A 170 10.70 -18.31 0.39
C ALA A 170 9.64 -18.94 -0.52
N ALA A 171 8.78 -18.13 -1.14
CA ALA A 171 7.75 -18.60 -2.06
C ALA A 171 8.31 -19.05 -3.42
N ALA A 172 9.50 -18.56 -3.80
CA ALA A 172 10.19 -18.95 -5.03
C ALA A 172 11.01 -20.24 -4.88
N ALA A 173 11.24 -20.67 -3.65
CA ALA A 173 12.04 -21.85 -3.34
C ALA A 173 11.26 -23.16 -3.54
#